data_c13137f91e59034aa1728a5219123de3
#
_entry.id   c13137f91e59034aa1728a5219123de3
#
_cell.length_a   1.000
_cell.length_b   1.000
_cell.length_c   1.000
_cell.angle_alpha   90.00
_cell.angle_beta   90.00
_cell.angle_gamma   90.00
#
_symmetry.space_group_name_H-M   'P 1'
#
loop_
_entity.id
_entity.type
_entity.pdbx_description
1 polymer ?
#
loop_
_entity_poly.entity_id
_entity_poly.type
_entity_poly.pdbx_seq_one_letter_code
_entity_poly.pdbx_strand_id
1 'polypeptide(L)'
;MHKLNVGIGVLWLVLLFSSCVSERKYQDELSKLNSCSEERSKLRSENLTLKASNSDIQIELDDLKRRAESLRNDTAMLSTSMRRLTVNYDKLTETYDKLLDQTDKLRAGSVADTKRLTDELQTARVELQKKQDALRETELALAKKEGNLDKIDKDLGQMKVELEKTRIGLLERELRVMELEGILARKDSAAALLKNKITTALLGFADQGLTVEHRDGKVYVSLEDRLLFASGSWVVDVKGKEALKKLATVLETQPDVSILIEGHTDNVPYKGTTQVKDNWDLSVMRATSIVKILTADTKLDPRQLTAAGRSEYSPLEVGDSAEARKKNRRTDIIIAPKLDELFKLLNQK
;
A
#
# COMPACT_ATOMS: atom_id res chain seq x y z
N MET A 1 -63.23 -1.07 -7.17
CA MET A 1 -62.34 -1.04 -6.00
C MET A 1 -61.10 -0.27 -6.38
N HIS A 2 -61.18 1.03 -6.21
CA HIS A 2 -60.11 2.00 -6.42
C HIS A 2 -59.75 2.57 -5.07
N LYS A 3 -58.52 2.58 -4.69
CA LYS A 3 -57.80 3.39 -3.68
C LYS A 3 -56.83 2.51 -2.93
N LEU A 4 -55.64 2.38 -3.49
CA LEU A 4 -54.42 2.17 -2.69
C LEU A 4 -53.20 2.32 -3.61
N ASN A 5 -52.81 3.53 -3.97
CA ASN A 5 -51.49 3.78 -4.59
C ASN A 5 -51.19 5.30 -4.64
N VAL A 6 -51.39 6.02 -3.55
CA VAL A 6 -50.92 7.43 -3.45
C VAL A 6 -49.97 7.65 -2.27
N GLY A 7 -49.75 6.62 -1.41
CA GLY A 7 -48.97 6.77 -0.16
C GLY A 7 -47.44 6.58 -0.27
N ILE A 8 -46.92 6.07 -1.38
CA ILE A 8 -45.49 5.71 -1.45
C ILE A 8 -44.61 6.79 -2.14
N GLY A 9 -45.22 7.69 -2.90
CA GLY A 9 -44.49 8.75 -3.64
C GLY A 9 -44.05 9.96 -2.79
N VAL A 10 -44.65 10.19 -1.65
CA VAL A 10 -44.39 11.38 -0.84
C VAL A 10 -43.25 11.15 0.18
N LEU A 11 -42.98 9.92 0.54
CA LEU A 11 -41.97 9.59 1.54
C LEU A 11 -40.52 9.74 1.05
N TRP A 12 -40.29 9.76 -0.26
CA TRP A 12 -38.96 9.87 -0.85
C TRP A 12 -38.46 11.30 -1.08
N LEU A 13 -39.34 12.30 -0.98
CA LEU A 13 -38.98 13.67 -1.35
C LEU A 13 -38.47 14.52 -0.18
N VAL A 14 -38.55 14.00 1.05
CA VAL A 14 -38.28 14.78 2.26
C VAL A 14 -36.86 14.64 2.79
N LEU A 15 -36.05 13.78 2.16
CA LEU A 15 -34.79 13.33 2.73
C LEU A 15 -33.50 14.00 2.17
N LEU A 16 -33.59 15.17 1.56
CA LEU A 16 -32.43 15.73 0.82
C LEU A 16 -31.86 17.06 1.33
N PHE A 17 -32.18 17.48 2.53
CA PHE A 17 -31.66 18.76 3.01
C PHE A 17 -31.13 18.72 4.43
N SER A 18 -29.93 18.32 4.58
CA SER A 18 -29.05 18.95 5.56
C SER A 18 -27.66 18.29 5.57
N SER A 19 -26.77 18.99 5.06
CA SER A 19 -25.37 18.80 5.47
C SER A 19 -24.56 20.02 5.07
N CYS A 20 -24.02 20.66 6.03
CA CYS A 20 -23.08 21.73 5.80
C CYS A 20 -21.73 21.31 6.36
N VAL A 21 -20.89 20.83 5.49
CA VAL A 21 -19.49 20.67 5.79
C VAL A 21 -18.73 21.78 5.08
N SER A 22 -17.84 22.44 5.79
CA SER A 22 -16.90 23.34 5.12
C SER A 22 -16.20 22.59 4.00
N GLU A 23 -16.31 23.13 2.78
CA GLU A 23 -15.58 22.64 1.60
C GLU A 23 -14.15 22.26 1.94
N ARG A 24 -13.49 23.10 2.69
CA ARG A 24 -12.10 22.82 3.12
C ARG A 24 -11.98 21.56 3.97
N LYS A 25 -12.87 21.33 4.93
CA LYS A 25 -12.78 20.13 5.77
C LYS A 25 -13.23 18.87 5.04
N TYR A 26 -14.25 18.99 4.20
CA TYR A 26 -14.64 17.88 3.33
C TYR A 26 -13.53 17.53 2.35
N GLN A 27 -12.93 18.54 1.72
CA GLN A 27 -11.79 18.35 0.82
C GLN A 27 -10.54 17.86 1.57
N ASP A 28 -10.32 18.33 2.79
CA ASP A 28 -9.24 17.81 3.65
C ASP A 28 -9.45 16.33 4.01
N GLU A 29 -10.67 15.96 4.43
CA GLU A 29 -10.97 14.55 4.73
C GLU A 29 -11.02 13.69 3.46
N LEU A 30 -11.53 14.25 2.36
CA LEU A 30 -11.48 13.58 1.05
C LEU A 30 -10.04 13.44 0.54
N SER A 31 -9.24 14.46 0.75
CA SER A 31 -7.80 14.41 0.39
C SER A 31 -7.05 13.41 1.26
N LYS A 32 -7.37 13.33 2.56
CA LYS A 32 -6.80 12.33 3.47
C LYS A 32 -7.28 10.91 3.12
N LEU A 33 -8.55 10.75 2.79
CA LEU A 33 -9.08 9.46 2.34
C LEU A 33 -8.48 9.05 1.00
N ASN A 34 -8.35 9.99 0.08
CA ASN A 34 -7.70 9.77 -1.20
C ASN A 34 -6.21 9.45 -1.01
N SER A 35 -5.50 10.22 -0.17
CA SER A 35 -4.09 9.95 0.11
C SER A 35 -3.90 8.59 0.80
N CYS A 36 -4.79 8.21 1.73
CA CYS A 36 -4.77 6.87 2.34
C CYS A 36 -5.10 5.78 1.31
N SER A 37 -6.04 6.03 0.41
CA SER A 37 -6.38 5.12 -0.68
C SER A 37 -5.23 5.02 -1.70
N GLU A 38 -4.61 6.14 -2.02
CA GLU A 38 -3.42 6.19 -2.88
C GLU A 38 -2.24 5.47 -2.22
N GLU A 39 -2.00 5.71 -0.93
CA GLU A 39 -0.93 5.03 -0.21
C GLU A 39 -1.20 3.52 -0.10
N ARG A 40 -2.44 3.10 0.14
CA ARG A 40 -2.82 1.68 0.08
C ARG A 40 -2.61 1.08 -1.30
N SER A 41 -2.99 1.81 -2.36
CA SER A 41 -2.77 1.35 -3.73
C SER A 41 -1.28 1.29 -4.06
N LYS A 42 -0.50 2.28 -3.58
CA LYS A 42 0.96 2.32 -3.72
C LYS A 42 1.63 1.16 -2.99
N LEU A 43 1.25 0.93 -1.72
CA LEU A 43 1.75 -0.20 -0.94
C LEU A 43 1.37 -1.55 -1.57
N ARG A 44 0.19 -1.64 -2.17
CA ARG A 44 -0.24 -2.85 -2.89
C ARG A 44 0.55 -3.05 -4.17
N SER A 45 0.82 -1.97 -4.91
CA SER A 45 1.70 -1.98 -6.08
C SER A 45 3.14 -2.34 -5.69
N GLU A 46 3.67 -1.71 -4.63
CA GLU A 46 5.00 -2.04 -4.11
C GLU A 46 5.10 -3.51 -3.64
N ASN A 47 4.05 -4.04 -3.01
CA ASN A 47 3.99 -5.44 -2.60
C ASN A 47 4.02 -6.39 -3.81
N LEU A 48 3.30 -6.03 -4.87
CA LEU A 48 3.34 -6.79 -6.13
C LEU A 48 4.73 -6.71 -6.78
N THR A 49 5.33 -5.53 -6.79
CA THR A 49 6.69 -5.32 -7.33
C THR A 49 7.73 -6.10 -6.52
N LEU A 50 7.63 -6.05 -5.18
CA LEU A 50 8.51 -6.80 -4.30
C LEU A 50 8.33 -8.32 -4.44
N LYS A 51 7.09 -8.79 -4.64
CA LYS A 51 6.82 -10.21 -4.92
C LYS A 51 7.43 -10.65 -6.27
N ALA A 52 7.30 -9.81 -7.29
CA ALA A 52 7.94 -10.06 -8.57
C ALA A 52 9.47 -10.09 -8.43
N SER A 53 10.05 -9.07 -7.78
CA SER A 53 11.50 -9.01 -7.52
C SER A 53 12.00 -10.19 -6.68
N ASN A 54 11.24 -10.63 -5.67
CA ASN A 54 11.57 -11.83 -4.91
C ASN A 54 11.56 -13.09 -5.77
N SER A 55 10.61 -13.18 -6.70
CA SER A 55 10.57 -14.29 -7.66
C SER A 55 11.77 -14.28 -8.60
N ASP A 56 12.14 -13.11 -9.10
CA ASP A 56 13.30 -12.94 -9.96
C ASP A 56 14.60 -13.29 -9.23
N ILE A 57 14.79 -12.77 -8.01
CA ILE A 57 15.92 -13.11 -7.14
C ILE A 57 15.98 -14.62 -6.85
N GLN A 58 14.84 -15.25 -6.64
CA GLN A 58 14.78 -16.69 -6.41
C GLN A 58 15.21 -17.49 -7.65
N ILE A 59 14.80 -17.06 -8.84
CA ILE A 59 15.22 -17.66 -10.11
C ILE A 59 16.74 -17.50 -10.30
N GLU A 60 17.25 -16.30 -10.04
CA GLU A 60 18.68 -15.99 -10.14
C GLU A 60 19.51 -16.78 -9.10
N LEU A 61 18.99 -16.91 -7.88
CA LEU A 61 19.59 -17.74 -6.85
C LEU A 61 19.69 -19.21 -7.28
N ASP A 62 18.63 -19.74 -7.87
CA ASP A 62 18.61 -21.14 -8.31
C ASP A 62 19.50 -21.36 -9.56
N ASP A 63 19.64 -20.34 -10.42
CA ASP A 63 20.59 -20.39 -11.52
C ASP A 63 22.04 -20.36 -11.01
N LEU A 64 22.32 -19.46 -10.06
CA LEU A 64 23.65 -19.39 -9.42
C LEU A 64 24.02 -20.69 -8.68
N LYS A 65 23.07 -21.32 -7.99
CA LYS A 65 23.29 -22.63 -7.35
C LYS A 65 23.64 -23.69 -8.39
N ARG A 66 22.93 -23.73 -9.52
CA ARG A 66 23.20 -24.66 -10.61
C ARG A 66 24.60 -24.43 -11.20
N ARG A 67 24.99 -23.17 -11.41
CA ARG A 67 26.34 -22.81 -11.87
C ARG A 67 27.42 -23.20 -10.86
N ALA A 68 27.20 -22.95 -9.59
CA ALA A 68 28.10 -23.33 -8.53
C ALA A 68 28.29 -24.86 -8.46
N GLU A 69 27.22 -25.63 -8.61
CA GLU A 69 27.29 -27.09 -8.64
C GLU A 69 27.98 -27.60 -9.91
N SER A 70 27.71 -26.99 -11.07
CA SER A 70 28.44 -27.29 -12.31
C SER A 70 29.96 -27.04 -12.15
N LEU A 71 30.34 -25.88 -11.60
CA LEU A 71 31.73 -25.54 -11.37
C LEU A 71 32.40 -26.46 -10.35
N ARG A 72 31.68 -26.91 -9.31
CA ARG A 72 32.19 -27.93 -8.37
C ARG A 72 32.46 -29.26 -9.07
N ASN A 73 31.55 -29.69 -9.92
CA ASN A 73 31.70 -30.91 -10.71
C ASN A 73 32.87 -30.80 -11.69
N ASP A 74 32.97 -29.64 -12.36
CA ASP A 74 34.11 -29.37 -13.25
C ASP A 74 35.44 -29.36 -12.50
N THR A 75 35.44 -28.76 -11.30
CA THR A 75 36.64 -28.73 -10.43
C THR A 75 37.03 -30.15 -9.96
N ALA A 76 36.03 -30.97 -9.62
CA ALA A 76 36.26 -32.36 -9.26
C ALA A 76 36.79 -33.18 -10.45
N MET A 77 36.25 -32.96 -11.66
CA MET A 77 36.73 -33.59 -12.88
C MET A 77 38.16 -33.17 -13.22
N LEU A 78 38.45 -31.86 -13.10
CA LEU A 78 39.80 -31.32 -13.29
C LEU A 78 40.81 -31.88 -12.26
N SER A 79 40.37 -31.93 -10.99
CA SER A 79 41.21 -32.53 -9.92
C SER A 79 41.52 -34.01 -10.20
N THR A 80 40.51 -34.75 -10.71
CA THR A 80 40.72 -36.16 -11.12
C THR A 80 41.70 -36.27 -12.31
N SER A 81 41.55 -35.36 -13.28
CA SER A 81 42.42 -35.29 -14.45
C SER A 81 43.85 -34.93 -14.06
N MET A 82 43.99 -33.97 -13.13
CA MET A 82 45.24 -33.56 -12.55
C MET A 82 45.95 -34.73 -11.83
N ARG A 83 45.19 -35.46 -10.98
CA ARG A 83 45.74 -36.66 -10.32
C ARG A 83 46.22 -37.71 -11.32
N ARG A 84 45.44 -37.94 -12.39
CA ARG A 84 45.86 -38.86 -13.47
C ARG A 84 47.13 -38.36 -14.16
N LEU A 85 47.21 -37.05 -14.42
CA LEU A 85 48.37 -36.44 -15.03
C LEU A 85 49.61 -36.55 -14.12
N THR A 86 49.44 -36.31 -12.81
CA THR A 86 50.50 -36.48 -11.81
C THR A 86 51.01 -37.94 -11.78
N VAL A 87 50.10 -38.93 -11.72
CA VAL A 87 50.48 -40.35 -11.76
C VAL A 87 51.22 -40.70 -13.04
N ASN A 88 50.78 -40.14 -14.19
CA ASN A 88 51.50 -40.36 -15.44
C ASN A 88 52.85 -39.67 -15.46
N TYR A 89 52.96 -38.47 -14.82
CA TYR A 89 54.22 -37.77 -14.66
C TYR A 89 55.22 -38.58 -13.79
N ASP A 90 54.70 -39.08 -12.66
CA ASP A 90 55.55 -39.92 -11.76
C ASP A 90 56.00 -41.18 -12.46
N LYS A 91 55.13 -41.85 -13.21
CA LYS A 91 55.48 -43.01 -14.03
C LYS A 91 56.52 -42.64 -15.10
N LEU A 92 56.35 -41.47 -15.73
CA LEU A 92 57.34 -41.03 -16.74
C LEU A 92 58.67 -40.67 -16.11
N THR A 93 58.66 -40.06 -14.90
CA THR A 93 59.83 -39.76 -14.12
C THR A 93 60.57 -41.05 -13.73
N GLU A 94 59.83 -42.05 -13.21
CA GLU A 94 60.36 -43.34 -12.88
C GLU A 94 60.95 -44.05 -14.13
N THR A 95 60.28 -43.93 -15.28
CA THR A 95 60.81 -44.48 -16.54
C THR A 95 62.11 -43.77 -16.98
N TYR A 96 62.10 -42.43 -16.82
CA TYR A 96 63.30 -41.63 -17.12
C TYR A 96 64.47 -41.99 -16.23
N ASP A 97 64.26 -42.17 -14.91
CA ASP A 97 65.28 -42.56 -13.96
C ASP A 97 65.86 -43.99 -14.27
N LYS A 98 64.94 -44.91 -14.64
CA LYS A 98 65.36 -46.25 -15.10
C LYS A 98 66.14 -46.18 -16.39
N LEU A 99 65.75 -45.28 -17.34
CA LEU A 99 66.49 -45.05 -18.57
C LEU A 99 67.93 -44.48 -18.29
N LEU A 100 67.96 -43.52 -17.32
CA LEU A 100 69.24 -42.97 -16.88
C LEU A 100 70.16 -44.07 -16.29
N ASP A 101 69.61 -44.88 -15.36
CA ASP A 101 70.37 -46.01 -14.76
C ASP A 101 70.86 -47.04 -15.81
N GLN A 102 69.97 -47.34 -16.77
CA GLN A 102 70.34 -48.20 -17.91
C GLN A 102 71.43 -47.59 -18.81
N THR A 103 71.36 -46.25 -19.05
CA THR A 103 72.35 -45.53 -19.86
C THR A 103 73.70 -45.55 -19.18
N ASP A 104 73.75 -45.38 -17.84
CA ASP A 104 74.95 -45.41 -17.08
C ASP A 104 75.55 -46.82 -17.05
N LYS A 105 74.72 -47.86 -16.95
CA LYS A 105 75.16 -49.29 -17.04
C LYS A 105 75.63 -49.68 -18.44
N LEU A 106 75.00 -49.11 -19.47
CA LEU A 106 75.38 -49.40 -20.87
C LEU A 106 76.52 -48.56 -21.40
N ARG A 107 76.92 -47.44 -20.75
CA ARG A 107 78.15 -46.70 -21.01
C ARG A 107 79.36 -47.62 -20.96
N ALA A 108 79.26 -48.77 -20.30
CA ALA A 108 80.36 -49.79 -20.19
C ALA A 108 80.36 -50.80 -21.34
N GLY A 109 79.38 -50.88 -22.22
CA GLY A 109 79.25 -52.03 -23.09
C GLY A 109 79.18 -51.85 -24.60
N SER A 110 78.42 -50.96 -25.18
CA SER A 110 78.28 -50.91 -26.66
C SER A 110 77.80 -49.52 -27.18
N VAL A 111 78.49 -48.98 -28.20
CA VAL A 111 78.19 -47.66 -28.82
C VAL A 111 76.79 -47.62 -29.45
N ALA A 112 76.32 -48.75 -30.01
CA ALA A 112 75.00 -48.82 -30.66
C ALA A 112 73.84 -48.77 -29.63
N ASP A 113 73.97 -49.49 -28.52
CA ASP A 113 73.00 -49.52 -27.45
C ASP A 113 72.96 -48.15 -26.73
N THR A 114 74.14 -47.53 -26.56
CA THR A 114 74.22 -46.20 -25.97
C THR A 114 73.42 -45.13 -26.81
N LYS A 115 73.57 -45.20 -28.14
CA LYS A 115 72.89 -44.32 -29.06
C LYS A 115 71.36 -44.52 -28.97
N ARG A 116 70.84 -45.77 -29.04
CA ARG A 116 69.46 -46.11 -28.94
C ARG A 116 68.84 -45.61 -27.63
N LEU A 117 69.50 -45.85 -26.51
CA LEU A 117 69.04 -45.45 -25.19
C LEU A 117 69.07 -43.93 -25.00
N THR A 118 70.05 -43.24 -25.61
CA THR A 118 70.12 -41.79 -25.62
C THR A 118 68.87 -41.18 -26.35
N ASP A 119 68.52 -41.79 -27.49
CA ASP A 119 67.32 -41.35 -28.26
C ASP A 119 66.00 -41.62 -27.49
N GLU A 120 65.95 -42.81 -26.83
CA GLU A 120 64.79 -43.14 -25.95
C GLU A 120 64.69 -42.19 -24.75
N LEU A 121 65.86 -41.87 -24.14
CA LEU A 121 65.95 -40.93 -23.02
C LEU A 121 65.56 -39.52 -23.44
N GLN A 122 65.98 -39.09 -24.63
CA GLN A 122 65.59 -37.80 -25.19
C GLN A 122 64.07 -37.73 -25.45
N THR A 123 63.48 -38.82 -25.98
CA THR A 123 62.06 -38.95 -26.19
C THR A 123 61.29 -38.86 -24.86
N ALA A 124 61.75 -39.62 -23.83
CA ALA A 124 61.16 -39.59 -22.50
C ALA A 124 61.26 -38.20 -21.85
N ARG A 125 62.36 -37.47 -22.06
CA ARG A 125 62.48 -36.06 -21.59
C ARG A 125 61.48 -35.13 -22.28
N VAL A 126 61.32 -35.24 -23.57
CA VAL A 126 60.38 -34.44 -24.34
C VAL A 126 58.96 -34.74 -23.87
N GLU A 127 58.59 -35.98 -23.63
CA GLU A 127 57.27 -36.36 -23.10
C GLU A 127 57.07 -35.85 -21.66
N LEU A 128 58.15 -35.99 -20.80
CA LEU A 128 58.11 -35.45 -19.45
C LEU A 128 57.84 -33.95 -19.45
N GLN A 129 58.58 -33.21 -20.31
CA GLN A 129 58.35 -31.75 -20.43
C GLN A 129 56.92 -31.42 -20.88
N LYS A 130 56.40 -32.11 -21.91
CA LYS A 130 55.03 -31.94 -22.37
C LYS A 130 54.00 -32.19 -21.26
N LYS A 131 54.20 -33.23 -20.45
CA LYS A 131 53.35 -33.56 -19.32
C LYS A 131 53.43 -32.52 -18.22
N GLN A 132 54.63 -31.98 -17.96
CA GLN A 132 54.86 -30.92 -16.99
C GLN A 132 54.17 -29.61 -17.42
N ASP A 133 54.27 -29.25 -18.69
CA ASP A 133 53.64 -28.07 -19.25
C ASP A 133 52.09 -28.19 -19.18
N ALA A 134 51.57 -29.37 -19.55
CA ALA A 134 50.11 -29.65 -19.44
C ALA A 134 49.62 -29.64 -17.97
N LEU A 135 50.41 -30.18 -17.03
CA LEU A 135 50.09 -30.09 -15.60
C LEU A 135 49.98 -28.64 -15.15
N ARG A 136 51.00 -27.84 -15.50
CA ARG A 136 51.03 -26.42 -15.15
C ARG A 136 49.79 -25.65 -15.73
N GLU A 137 49.42 -25.96 -16.97
CA GLU A 137 48.24 -25.37 -17.59
C GLU A 137 46.93 -25.74 -16.83
N THR A 138 46.81 -27.04 -16.44
CA THR A 138 45.66 -27.51 -15.67
C THR A 138 45.62 -26.92 -14.26
N GLU A 139 46.79 -26.73 -13.60
CA GLU A 139 46.89 -26.05 -12.31
C GLU A 139 46.39 -24.60 -12.39
N LEU A 140 46.82 -23.86 -13.42
CA LEU A 140 46.38 -22.49 -13.65
C LEU A 140 44.85 -22.42 -13.93
N ALA A 141 44.33 -23.37 -14.72
CA ALA A 141 42.91 -23.45 -15.00
C ALA A 141 42.08 -23.79 -13.74
N LEU A 142 42.62 -24.69 -12.89
CA LEU A 142 42.00 -25.04 -11.61
C LEU A 142 41.95 -23.81 -10.68
N ALA A 143 43.09 -23.15 -10.46
CA ALA A 143 43.17 -21.95 -9.63
C ALA A 143 42.23 -20.85 -10.10
N LYS A 144 42.08 -20.67 -11.43
CA LYS A 144 41.09 -19.72 -11.99
C LYS A 144 39.65 -20.12 -11.68
N LYS A 145 39.34 -21.43 -11.77
CA LYS A 145 37.98 -21.93 -11.44
C LYS A 145 37.68 -21.83 -9.95
N GLU A 146 38.67 -22.14 -9.09
CA GLU A 146 38.55 -21.95 -7.63
C GLU A 146 38.27 -20.49 -7.29
N GLY A 147 39.03 -19.56 -7.87
CA GLY A 147 38.80 -18.12 -7.66
C GLY A 147 37.43 -17.63 -8.17
N ASN A 148 36.90 -18.25 -9.24
CA ASN A 148 35.56 -17.97 -9.71
C ASN A 148 34.48 -18.56 -8.76
N LEU A 149 34.73 -19.72 -8.21
CA LEU A 149 33.86 -20.40 -7.26
C LEU A 149 33.71 -19.59 -5.96
N ASP A 150 34.84 -19.07 -5.45
CA ASP A 150 34.87 -18.20 -4.28
C ASP A 150 34.06 -16.90 -4.50
N LYS A 151 34.18 -16.33 -5.71
CA LYS A 151 33.37 -15.17 -6.06
C LYS A 151 31.88 -15.50 -6.05
N ILE A 152 31.47 -16.59 -6.69
CA ILE A 152 30.10 -17.04 -6.76
C ILE A 152 29.53 -17.36 -5.36
N ASP A 153 30.33 -18.02 -4.50
CA ASP A 153 29.93 -18.30 -3.12
C ASP A 153 29.74 -17.01 -2.32
N LYS A 154 30.59 -16.00 -2.54
CA LYS A 154 30.45 -14.68 -1.93
C LYS A 154 29.19 -13.94 -2.44
N ASP A 155 28.98 -13.92 -3.74
CA ASP A 155 27.81 -13.29 -4.36
C ASP A 155 26.51 -13.98 -3.90
N LEU A 156 26.51 -15.31 -3.83
CA LEU A 156 25.41 -16.10 -3.27
C LEU A 156 25.13 -15.77 -1.81
N GLY A 157 26.19 -15.57 -1.01
CA GLY A 157 26.07 -15.13 0.37
C GLY A 157 25.40 -13.74 0.48
N GLN A 158 25.84 -12.81 -0.36
CA GLN A 158 25.24 -11.46 -0.40
C GLN A 158 23.77 -11.49 -0.84
N MET A 159 23.45 -12.24 -1.89
CA MET A 159 22.06 -12.40 -2.35
C MET A 159 21.15 -13.04 -1.30
N LYS A 160 21.64 -14.03 -0.55
CA LYS A 160 20.86 -14.61 0.55
C LYS A 160 20.54 -13.59 1.63
N VAL A 161 21.47 -12.74 2.00
CA VAL A 161 21.27 -11.68 2.98
C VAL A 161 20.26 -10.65 2.46
N GLU A 162 20.38 -10.25 1.20
CA GLU A 162 19.46 -9.29 0.58
C GLU A 162 18.04 -9.87 0.43
N LEU A 163 17.93 -11.13 0.03
CA LEU A 163 16.65 -11.84 -0.02
C LEU A 163 15.96 -11.88 1.35
N GLU A 164 16.71 -12.22 2.40
CA GLU A 164 16.14 -12.28 3.75
C GLU A 164 15.71 -10.89 4.25
N LYS A 165 16.50 -9.86 3.98
CA LYS A 165 16.15 -8.47 4.27
C LYS A 165 14.86 -8.05 3.55
N THR A 166 14.75 -8.40 2.27
CA THR A 166 13.56 -8.09 1.46
C THR A 166 12.34 -8.85 1.96
N ARG A 167 12.52 -10.12 2.37
CA ARG A 167 11.46 -10.96 2.95
C ARG A 167 10.93 -10.38 4.26
N ILE A 168 11.82 -9.95 5.14
CA ILE A 168 11.45 -9.31 6.40
C ILE A 168 10.67 -8.02 6.12
N GLY A 169 11.19 -7.16 5.24
CA GLY A 169 10.50 -5.91 4.87
C GLY A 169 9.14 -6.13 4.21
N LEU A 170 8.96 -7.24 3.48
CA LEU A 170 7.66 -7.62 2.92
C LEU A 170 6.67 -8.01 4.03
N LEU A 171 7.10 -8.85 4.97
CA LEU A 171 6.27 -9.27 6.10
C LEU A 171 5.83 -8.09 6.97
N GLU A 172 6.74 -7.15 7.24
CA GLU A 172 6.41 -5.92 7.99
C GLU A 172 5.33 -5.09 7.28
N ARG A 173 5.42 -4.97 5.95
CA ARG A 173 4.43 -4.25 5.16
C ARG A 173 3.09 -4.99 5.10
N GLU A 174 3.08 -6.30 4.99
CA GLU A 174 1.85 -7.11 5.03
C GLU A 174 1.13 -6.96 6.37
N LEU A 175 1.87 -7.02 7.49
CA LEU A 175 1.31 -6.80 8.82
C LEU A 175 0.72 -5.40 8.94
N ARG A 176 1.43 -4.38 8.43
CA ARG A 176 0.93 -3.01 8.46
C ARG A 176 -0.34 -2.81 7.63
N VAL A 177 -0.42 -3.43 6.45
CA VAL A 177 -1.65 -3.40 5.63
C VAL A 177 -2.81 -4.04 6.37
N MET A 178 -2.63 -5.21 6.99
CA MET A 178 -3.68 -5.88 7.78
C MET A 178 -4.14 -5.02 8.96
N GLU A 179 -3.22 -4.35 9.64
CA GLU A 179 -3.54 -3.45 10.75
C GLU A 179 -4.39 -2.25 10.28
N LEU A 180 -3.97 -1.61 9.17
CA LEU A 180 -4.70 -0.49 8.58
C LEU A 180 -6.11 -0.90 8.11
N GLU A 181 -6.22 -2.04 7.43
CA GLU A 181 -7.52 -2.59 7.02
C GLU A 181 -8.42 -2.89 8.23
N GLY A 182 -7.84 -3.43 9.31
CA GLY A 182 -8.55 -3.68 10.56
C GLY A 182 -9.07 -2.40 11.22
N ILE A 183 -8.29 -1.32 11.22
CA ILE A 183 -8.73 -0.01 11.74
C ILE A 183 -9.87 0.55 10.88
N LEU A 184 -9.71 0.53 9.57
CA LEU A 184 -10.74 1.01 8.64
C LEU A 184 -12.06 0.26 8.82
N ALA A 185 -12.02 -1.07 8.90
CA ALA A 185 -13.20 -1.89 9.11
C ALA A 185 -13.91 -1.58 10.46
N ARG A 186 -13.13 -1.36 11.52
CA ARG A 186 -13.69 -0.95 12.83
C ARG A 186 -14.34 0.43 12.76
N LYS A 187 -13.70 1.41 12.09
CA LYS A 187 -14.24 2.76 11.93
C LYS A 187 -15.51 2.77 11.08
N ASP A 188 -15.54 1.98 10.02
CA ASP A 188 -16.74 1.83 9.18
C ASP A 188 -17.90 1.17 9.94
N SER A 189 -17.61 0.11 10.69
CA SER A 189 -18.61 -0.52 11.57
C SER A 189 -19.14 0.43 12.64
N ALA A 190 -18.28 1.25 13.24
CA ALA A 190 -18.67 2.25 14.22
C ALA A 190 -19.58 3.33 13.58
N ALA A 191 -19.27 3.79 12.37
CA ALA A 191 -20.09 4.72 11.63
C ALA A 191 -21.47 4.12 11.28
N ALA A 192 -21.53 2.85 10.87
CA ALA A 192 -22.79 2.15 10.61
C ALA A 192 -23.65 2.03 11.88
N LEU A 193 -23.06 1.70 13.03
CA LEU A 193 -23.75 1.67 14.32
C LEU A 193 -24.26 3.07 14.72
N LEU A 194 -23.44 4.09 14.53
CA LEU A 194 -23.82 5.49 14.80
C LEU A 194 -24.98 5.93 13.90
N LYS A 195 -24.95 5.59 12.61
CA LYS A 195 -26.05 5.81 11.69
C LYS A 195 -27.37 5.25 12.24
N ASN A 196 -27.36 4.01 12.73
CA ASN A 196 -28.54 3.36 13.27
C ASN A 196 -29.07 4.08 14.53
N LYS A 197 -28.17 4.48 15.46
CA LYS A 197 -28.55 5.27 16.65
C LYS A 197 -29.18 6.60 16.28
N ILE A 198 -28.59 7.33 15.33
CA ILE A 198 -29.09 8.60 14.85
C ILE A 198 -30.46 8.41 14.16
N THR A 199 -30.57 7.41 13.28
CA THR A 199 -31.82 7.08 12.60
C THR A 199 -32.93 6.81 13.62
N THR A 200 -32.69 6.03 14.65
CA THR A 200 -33.65 5.71 15.71
C THR A 200 -34.06 6.98 16.49
N ALA A 201 -33.11 7.83 16.85
CA ALA A 201 -33.36 9.05 17.61
C ALA A 201 -34.18 10.07 16.79
N LEU A 202 -34.04 10.05 15.46
CA LEU A 202 -34.64 11.03 14.55
C LEU A 202 -35.84 10.46 13.74
N LEU A 203 -36.36 9.27 14.07
CA LEU A 203 -37.46 8.64 13.34
C LEU A 203 -38.67 9.55 13.17
N GLY A 204 -39.02 10.40 14.18
CA GLY A 204 -40.15 11.32 14.13
C GLY A 204 -40.01 12.50 13.15
N PHE A 205 -38.85 12.65 12.49
CA PHE A 205 -38.58 13.73 11.54
C PHE A 205 -38.34 13.23 10.10
N ALA A 206 -38.37 11.93 9.88
CA ALA A 206 -38.14 11.34 8.56
C ALA A 206 -39.13 11.90 7.49
N ASP A 207 -40.42 12.00 7.83
CA ASP A 207 -41.44 12.52 6.92
C ASP A 207 -41.37 14.05 6.75
N GLN A 208 -40.53 14.73 7.53
CA GLN A 208 -40.40 16.19 7.54
C GLN A 208 -39.18 16.71 6.75
N GLY A 209 -38.46 15.84 6.09
CA GLY A 209 -37.30 16.20 5.28
C GLY A 209 -35.96 15.94 5.94
N LEU A 210 -35.86 14.89 6.75
CA LEU A 210 -34.64 14.45 7.35
C LEU A 210 -34.26 13.05 6.83
N THR A 211 -33.01 12.88 6.36
CA THR A 211 -32.44 11.57 6.00
C THR A 211 -31.17 11.28 6.77
N VAL A 212 -30.89 9.99 6.96
CA VAL A 212 -29.64 9.52 7.56
C VAL A 212 -29.03 8.44 6.69
N GLU A 213 -27.86 8.72 6.13
CA GLU A 213 -27.15 7.81 5.25
C GLU A 213 -25.77 7.49 5.83
N HIS A 214 -25.29 6.27 5.55
CA HIS A 214 -23.89 5.88 5.78
C HIS A 214 -23.23 5.71 4.42
N ARG A 215 -22.17 6.48 4.17
CA ARG A 215 -21.43 6.47 2.93
C ARG A 215 -19.98 6.84 3.19
N ASP A 216 -19.07 6.08 2.61
CA ASP A 216 -17.61 6.31 2.69
C ASP A 216 -17.08 6.42 4.14
N GLY A 217 -17.58 5.54 5.03
CA GLY A 217 -17.21 5.54 6.44
C GLY A 217 -17.69 6.74 7.26
N LYS A 218 -18.63 7.53 6.73
CA LYS A 218 -19.22 8.72 7.37
C LYS A 218 -20.72 8.61 7.45
N VAL A 219 -21.30 9.28 8.42
CA VAL A 219 -22.76 9.40 8.57
C VAL A 219 -23.18 10.78 8.12
N TYR A 220 -24.08 10.83 7.15
CA TYR A 220 -24.68 12.04 6.64
C TYR A 220 -26.09 12.17 7.21
N VAL A 221 -26.36 13.25 7.92
CA VAL A 221 -27.69 13.63 8.36
C VAL A 221 -28.09 14.86 7.56
N SER A 222 -28.93 14.63 6.57
CA SER A 222 -29.42 15.69 5.68
C SER A 222 -30.77 16.21 6.14
N LEU A 223 -30.88 17.52 6.32
CA LEU A 223 -32.11 18.19 6.71
C LEU A 223 -32.55 19.19 5.63
N GLU A 224 -33.74 19.04 5.11
CA GLU A 224 -34.33 20.04 4.19
C GLU A 224 -34.40 21.40 4.85
N ASP A 225 -34.22 22.45 4.05
CA ASP A 225 -34.29 23.84 4.48
C ASP A 225 -35.58 24.17 5.23
N ARG A 226 -36.71 23.67 4.73
CA ARG A 226 -38.06 23.91 5.32
C ARG A 226 -38.23 23.33 6.74
N LEU A 227 -37.41 22.33 7.13
CA LEU A 227 -37.45 21.80 8.49
C LEU A 227 -36.72 22.72 9.46
N LEU A 228 -35.70 23.41 8.95
CA LEU A 228 -34.78 24.18 9.76
C LEU A 228 -35.08 25.68 9.75
N PHE A 229 -35.48 26.24 8.59
CA PHE A 229 -35.51 27.67 8.38
C PHE A 229 -36.76 28.13 7.63
N ALA A 230 -37.25 29.33 7.94
CA ALA A 230 -38.14 30.04 7.05
C ALA A 230 -37.39 30.49 5.78
N SER A 231 -38.14 30.79 4.71
CA SER A 231 -37.53 31.18 3.42
C SER A 231 -36.64 32.41 3.58
N GLY A 232 -35.38 32.26 3.07
CA GLY A 232 -34.36 33.32 3.16
C GLY A 232 -33.86 33.60 4.57
N SER A 233 -34.25 32.83 5.58
CA SER A 233 -33.83 32.96 6.98
C SER A 233 -32.66 32.01 7.30
N TRP A 234 -31.89 32.38 8.33
CA TRP A 234 -30.90 31.54 9.00
C TRP A 234 -31.27 31.31 10.48
N VAL A 235 -32.44 31.77 10.93
CA VAL A 235 -32.94 31.50 12.27
C VAL A 235 -33.66 30.15 12.23
N VAL A 236 -33.21 29.22 13.08
CA VAL A 236 -33.76 27.86 13.10
C VAL A 236 -35.11 27.82 13.78
N ASP A 237 -36.09 27.19 13.14
CA ASP A 237 -37.45 27.00 13.64
C ASP A 237 -37.52 26.04 14.84
N VAL A 238 -38.63 26.05 15.57
CA VAL A 238 -38.82 25.24 16.78
C VAL A 238 -38.62 23.74 16.50
N LYS A 239 -39.20 23.24 15.40
CA LYS A 239 -39.07 21.82 15.01
C LYS A 239 -37.64 21.45 14.64
N GLY A 240 -36.94 22.33 13.94
CA GLY A 240 -35.52 22.16 13.63
C GLY A 240 -34.67 22.12 14.88
N LYS A 241 -34.96 23.01 15.84
CA LYS A 241 -34.26 23.00 17.14
C LYS A 241 -34.45 21.69 17.91
N GLU A 242 -35.70 21.13 17.87
CA GLU A 242 -35.98 19.85 18.52
C GLU A 242 -35.22 18.70 17.88
N ALA A 243 -35.19 18.62 16.54
CA ALA A 243 -34.42 17.62 15.83
C ALA A 243 -32.91 17.72 16.13
N LEU A 244 -32.36 18.95 16.11
CA LEU A 244 -30.95 19.21 16.40
C LEU A 244 -30.60 18.87 17.87
N LYS A 245 -31.47 19.13 18.85
CA LYS A 245 -31.26 18.73 20.25
C LYS A 245 -31.21 17.21 20.41
N LYS A 246 -32.12 16.46 19.74
CA LYS A 246 -32.08 15.00 19.75
C LYS A 246 -30.79 14.45 19.12
N LEU A 247 -30.36 15.04 18.00
CA LEU A 247 -29.11 14.70 17.37
C LEU A 247 -27.92 14.97 18.31
N ALA A 248 -27.88 16.15 18.94
CA ALA A 248 -26.82 16.51 19.90
C ALA A 248 -26.70 15.49 21.04
N THR A 249 -27.85 15.04 21.60
CA THR A 249 -27.87 14.03 22.68
C THR A 249 -27.23 12.71 22.24
N VAL A 250 -27.40 12.29 20.98
CA VAL A 250 -26.72 11.10 20.45
C VAL A 250 -25.25 11.36 20.27
N LEU A 251 -24.87 12.54 19.78
CA LEU A 251 -23.48 12.92 19.47
C LEU A 251 -22.65 13.17 20.75
N GLU A 252 -23.27 13.60 21.84
CA GLU A 252 -22.60 13.73 23.16
C GLU A 252 -21.96 12.41 23.62
N THR A 253 -22.50 11.29 23.20
CA THR A 253 -21.96 9.96 23.53
C THR A 253 -20.81 9.53 22.63
N GLN A 254 -20.40 10.38 21.67
CA GLN A 254 -19.42 10.07 20.64
C GLN A 254 -18.27 11.08 20.62
N PRO A 255 -17.29 10.98 21.53
CA PRO A 255 -16.18 11.94 21.60
C PRO A 255 -15.20 11.83 20.42
N ASP A 256 -15.16 10.67 19.76
CA ASP A 256 -14.17 10.33 18.72
C ASP A 256 -14.68 10.60 17.30
N VAL A 257 -15.56 11.56 17.15
CA VAL A 257 -16.03 12.00 15.83
C VAL A 257 -15.71 13.48 15.59
N SER A 258 -15.57 13.84 14.33
CA SER A 258 -15.61 15.22 13.85
C SER A 258 -16.96 15.46 13.15
N ILE A 259 -17.56 16.60 13.41
CA ILE A 259 -18.87 16.95 12.94
C ILE A 259 -18.75 18.21 12.09
N LEU A 260 -19.12 18.09 10.85
CA LEU A 260 -19.03 19.15 9.88
C LEU A 260 -20.45 19.50 9.43
N ILE A 261 -20.88 20.75 9.64
CA ILE A 261 -22.19 21.27 9.27
C ILE A 261 -22.03 22.09 7.99
N GLU A 262 -22.64 21.64 6.91
CA GLU A 262 -22.50 22.22 5.58
C GLU A 262 -23.82 22.75 5.05
N GLY A 263 -23.93 24.08 4.84
CA GLY A 263 -25.12 24.73 4.28
C GLY A 263 -25.07 24.75 2.75
N HIS A 264 -26.21 24.44 2.13
CA HIS A 264 -26.38 24.49 0.69
C HIS A 264 -27.60 25.35 0.34
N THR A 265 -27.51 26.03 -0.77
CA THR A 265 -28.62 26.76 -1.36
C THR A 265 -29.01 26.14 -2.71
N ASP A 266 -30.11 26.56 -3.25
CA ASP A 266 -30.37 26.39 -4.68
C ASP A 266 -29.64 27.47 -5.50
N ASN A 267 -29.80 27.41 -6.81
CA ASN A 267 -29.19 28.33 -7.76
C ASN A 267 -29.94 29.66 -7.92
N VAL A 268 -30.96 29.90 -7.13
CA VAL A 268 -31.65 31.21 -7.12
C VAL A 268 -30.80 32.19 -6.33
N PRO A 269 -30.38 33.34 -6.96
CA PRO A 269 -29.54 34.30 -6.27
C PRO A 269 -30.27 34.87 -5.05
N TYR A 270 -29.66 34.72 -3.89
CA TYR A 270 -30.14 35.36 -2.67
C TYR A 270 -29.78 36.84 -2.72
N LYS A 271 -30.81 37.69 -2.55
CA LYS A 271 -30.69 39.14 -2.43
C LYS A 271 -31.02 39.53 -1.01
N GLY A 272 -30.01 39.58 -0.16
CA GLY A 272 -30.21 39.75 1.27
C GLY A 272 -29.99 41.15 1.80
N THR A 273 -29.80 41.21 3.10
CA THR A 273 -29.56 42.41 3.90
C THR A 273 -28.07 42.77 3.94
N THR A 274 -27.70 43.82 4.68
CA THR A 274 -26.30 44.26 4.88
C THR A 274 -25.37 43.21 5.46
N GLN A 275 -25.88 42.21 6.19
CA GLN A 275 -25.07 41.17 6.86
C GLN A 275 -24.91 39.89 6.03
N VAL A 276 -25.94 39.52 5.25
CA VAL A 276 -25.99 38.32 4.42
C VAL A 276 -26.34 38.79 3.01
N LYS A 277 -25.39 38.76 2.11
CA LYS A 277 -25.47 39.39 0.80
C LYS A 277 -25.86 38.40 -0.30
N ASP A 278 -25.37 37.19 -0.25
CA ASP A 278 -25.50 36.20 -1.31
C ASP A 278 -25.71 34.77 -0.73
N ASN A 279 -25.75 33.80 -1.64
CA ASN A 279 -25.88 32.39 -1.30
C ASN A 279 -24.72 31.83 -0.47
N TRP A 280 -23.52 32.36 -0.63
CA TRP A 280 -22.38 32.01 0.20
C TRP A 280 -22.60 32.41 1.66
N ASP A 281 -22.88 33.66 1.87
CA ASP A 281 -23.18 34.19 3.21
C ASP A 281 -24.31 33.43 3.87
N LEU A 282 -25.42 33.23 3.14
CA LEU A 282 -26.60 32.53 3.64
C LEU A 282 -26.28 31.09 4.07
N SER A 283 -25.55 30.37 3.25
CA SER A 283 -25.19 28.98 3.53
C SER A 283 -24.28 28.85 4.77
N VAL A 284 -23.31 29.75 4.94
CA VAL A 284 -22.44 29.80 6.11
C VAL A 284 -23.22 30.22 7.37
N MET A 285 -24.07 31.22 7.27
CA MET A 285 -24.86 31.70 8.41
C MET A 285 -25.83 30.62 8.93
N ARG A 286 -26.44 29.86 8.03
CA ARG A 286 -27.29 28.70 8.37
C ARG A 286 -26.47 27.61 9.10
N ALA A 287 -25.33 27.24 8.56
CA ALA A 287 -24.45 26.28 9.22
C ALA A 287 -24.01 26.74 10.63
N THR A 288 -23.62 28.01 10.75
CA THR A 288 -23.21 28.60 12.03
C THR A 288 -24.37 28.63 13.04
N SER A 289 -25.61 28.91 12.59
CA SER A 289 -26.80 28.90 13.45
C SER A 289 -27.04 27.49 14.04
N ILE A 290 -26.79 26.44 13.23
CA ILE A 290 -26.92 25.05 13.70
C ILE A 290 -25.83 24.74 14.71
N VAL A 291 -24.57 25.12 14.46
CA VAL A 291 -23.45 24.92 15.44
C VAL A 291 -23.84 25.54 16.78
N LYS A 292 -24.36 26.76 16.79
CA LYS A 292 -24.79 27.43 18.01
C LYS A 292 -25.89 26.67 18.76
N ILE A 293 -26.81 26.03 18.06
CA ILE A 293 -27.86 25.21 18.66
C ILE A 293 -27.29 23.89 19.19
N LEU A 294 -26.40 23.23 18.42
CA LEU A 294 -25.79 21.99 18.83
C LEU A 294 -24.85 22.16 20.07
N THR A 295 -24.38 23.38 20.30
CA THR A 295 -23.55 23.71 21.48
C THR A 295 -24.31 24.36 22.61
N ALA A 296 -25.53 24.88 22.37
CA ALA A 296 -26.36 25.47 23.39
C ALA A 296 -27.06 24.37 24.20
N ASP A 297 -26.97 24.44 25.53
CA ASP A 297 -27.65 23.52 26.45
C ASP A 297 -27.28 22.02 26.24
N THR A 298 -26.13 21.74 25.65
CA THR A 298 -25.65 20.39 25.38
C THR A 298 -24.20 20.22 25.91
N LYS A 299 -23.74 18.95 26.06
CA LYS A 299 -22.38 18.60 26.45
C LYS A 299 -21.47 18.33 25.24
N LEU A 300 -21.93 18.65 24.05
CA LEU A 300 -21.16 18.42 22.82
C LEU A 300 -19.96 19.37 22.79
N ASP A 301 -18.76 18.79 22.61
CA ASP A 301 -17.51 19.56 22.59
C ASP A 301 -17.44 20.45 21.31
N PRO A 302 -17.39 21.78 21.45
CA PRO A 302 -17.29 22.67 20.28
C PRO A 302 -16.11 22.40 19.37
N ARG A 303 -15.05 21.76 19.87
CA ARG A 303 -13.87 21.38 19.05
C ARG A 303 -14.17 20.29 18.03
N GLN A 304 -15.25 19.55 18.20
CA GLN A 304 -15.70 18.55 17.23
C GLN A 304 -16.46 19.17 16.05
N LEU A 305 -16.91 20.42 16.18
CA LEU A 305 -17.83 21.06 15.25
C LEU A 305 -17.11 22.01 14.30
N THR A 306 -17.52 21.96 13.04
CA THR A 306 -17.08 22.92 12.01
C THR A 306 -18.31 23.35 11.21
N ALA A 307 -18.46 24.67 10.99
CA ALA A 307 -19.48 25.22 10.11
C ALA A 307 -18.89 25.61 8.76
N ALA A 308 -19.63 25.33 7.70
CA ALA A 308 -19.24 25.69 6.34
C ALA A 308 -20.43 25.99 5.44
N GLY A 309 -20.18 26.72 4.37
CA GLY A 309 -21.16 26.98 3.31
C GLY A 309 -20.65 26.46 1.97
N ARG A 310 -21.57 26.01 1.14
CA ARG A 310 -21.33 25.52 -0.22
C ARG A 310 -22.05 26.34 -1.28
N SER A 311 -22.85 27.29 -0.85
CA SER A 311 -23.71 28.03 -1.80
C SER A 311 -24.53 27.06 -2.68
N GLU A 312 -24.68 27.35 -3.95
CA GLU A 312 -25.33 26.51 -4.98
C GLU A 312 -24.38 25.53 -5.68
N TYR A 313 -23.06 25.53 -5.36
CA TYR A 313 -22.02 24.84 -6.14
C TYR A 313 -21.86 23.37 -5.81
N SER A 314 -22.71 22.83 -4.95
CA SER A 314 -22.73 21.38 -4.64
C SER A 314 -24.17 20.86 -4.66
N PRO A 315 -24.85 20.89 -5.83
CA PRO A 315 -26.20 20.43 -5.94
C PRO A 315 -26.29 18.91 -5.79
N LEU A 316 -27.34 18.44 -5.13
CA LEU A 316 -27.70 17.01 -5.12
C LEU A 316 -28.37 16.61 -6.40
N GLU A 317 -29.17 17.50 -6.96
CA GLU A 317 -29.88 17.28 -8.22
C GLU A 317 -29.61 18.45 -9.16
N VAL A 318 -29.13 18.12 -10.34
CA VAL A 318 -28.82 19.09 -11.38
C VAL A 318 -30.13 19.50 -12.07
N GLY A 319 -30.37 20.78 -12.19
CA GLY A 319 -31.52 21.34 -12.88
C GLY A 319 -32.25 22.44 -12.11
N ASP A 320 -33.20 23.09 -12.79
CA ASP A 320 -33.93 24.24 -12.30
C ASP A 320 -35.39 23.93 -11.90
N SER A 321 -35.75 22.65 -11.78
CA SER A 321 -37.08 22.25 -11.33
C SER A 321 -37.30 22.66 -9.86
N ALA A 322 -38.53 22.84 -9.48
CA ALA A 322 -38.90 23.16 -8.09
C ALA A 322 -38.42 22.04 -7.14
N GLU A 323 -38.49 20.79 -7.59
CA GLU A 323 -38.04 19.60 -6.87
C GLU A 323 -36.52 19.59 -6.69
N ALA A 324 -35.76 19.87 -7.76
CA ALA A 324 -34.30 19.95 -7.71
C ALA A 324 -33.87 21.06 -6.75
N ARG A 325 -34.43 22.27 -6.88
CA ARG A 325 -34.12 23.36 -5.97
C ARG A 325 -34.45 23.02 -4.51
N LYS A 326 -35.58 22.33 -4.27
CA LYS A 326 -35.96 21.91 -2.93
C LYS A 326 -34.93 20.96 -2.32
N LYS A 327 -34.44 19.96 -3.07
CA LYS A 327 -33.41 19.04 -2.65
C LYS A 327 -32.05 19.72 -2.43
N ASN A 328 -31.75 20.73 -3.25
CA ASN A 328 -30.50 21.47 -3.17
C ASN A 328 -30.48 22.40 -1.94
N ARG A 329 -31.61 22.99 -1.52
CA ARG A 329 -31.72 23.74 -0.28
C ARG A 329 -31.76 22.80 0.91
N ARG A 330 -30.62 22.54 1.48
CA ARG A 330 -30.42 21.60 2.60
C ARG A 330 -29.31 22.05 3.52
N THR A 331 -29.24 21.42 4.66
CA THR A 331 -28.06 21.41 5.52
C THR A 331 -27.67 19.99 5.80
N ASP A 332 -26.42 19.64 5.46
CA ASP A 332 -25.83 18.33 5.70
C ASP A 332 -25.00 18.37 7.00
N ILE A 333 -25.26 17.51 7.97
CA ILE A 333 -24.43 17.29 9.14
C ILE A 333 -23.66 16.01 8.90
N ILE A 334 -22.36 16.15 8.63
CA ILE A 334 -21.48 15.04 8.30
C ILE A 334 -20.69 14.65 9.54
N ILE A 335 -20.90 13.44 10.00
CA ILE A 335 -20.20 12.88 11.16
C ILE A 335 -19.18 11.89 10.65
N ALA A 336 -17.92 12.20 10.87
CA ALA A 336 -16.79 11.36 10.47
C ALA A 336 -16.02 10.87 11.69
N PRO A 337 -15.64 9.59 11.78
CA PRO A 337 -14.76 9.14 12.83
C PRO A 337 -13.38 9.80 12.68
N LYS A 338 -12.76 10.16 13.82
CA LYS A 338 -11.39 10.66 13.82
C LYS A 338 -10.44 9.53 13.36
N LEU A 339 -9.54 9.86 12.44
CA LEU A 339 -8.58 8.92 11.85
C LEU A 339 -7.16 9.11 12.43
N ASP A 340 -7.05 9.67 13.63
CA ASP A 340 -5.76 10.00 14.26
C ASP A 340 -4.86 8.79 14.44
N GLU A 341 -5.43 7.62 14.76
CA GLU A 341 -4.70 6.35 14.87
C GLU A 341 -4.12 5.91 13.52
N LEU A 342 -4.91 6.04 12.46
CA LEU A 342 -4.50 5.70 11.11
C LEU A 342 -3.35 6.62 10.64
N PHE A 343 -3.45 7.92 10.89
CA PHE A 343 -2.37 8.86 10.56
C PHE A 343 -1.11 8.62 11.39
N LYS A 344 -1.23 8.21 12.65
CA LYS A 344 -0.06 7.83 13.47
C LYS A 344 0.66 6.64 12.85
N LEU A 345 -0.06 5.60 12.44
CA LEU A 345 0.52 4.43 11.78
C LEU A 345 1.14 4.77 10.42
N LEU A 346 0.49 5.61 9.63
CA LEU A 346 1.03 6.02 8.33
C LEU A 346 2.34 6.83 8.46
N ASN A 347 2.50 7.59 9.53
CA ASN A 347 3.68 8.41 9.79
C ASN A 347 4.79 7.70 10.58
N GLN A 348 4.57 6.51 11.10
CA GLN A 348 5.63 5.66 11.66
C GLN A 348 6.43 5.06 10.48
N LYS A 349 7.66 5.59 10.30
CA LYS A 349 8.64 5.10 9.30
C LYS A 349 9.36 3.87 9.83
#